data_7c33855d657351a4a591cf84c9d14d90
#
_entry.id   7c33855d657351a4a591cf84c9d14d90
#
_cell.length_a   1.000
_cell.length_b   1.000
_cell.length_c   1.000
_cell.angle_alpha   90.00
_cell.angle_beta   90.00
_cell.angle_gamma   90.00
#
_symmetry.space_group_name_H-M   'P 1'
#
loop_
_entity.id
_entity.type
_entity.pdbx_description
1 polymer ?
#
loop_
_entity_poly.entity_id
_entity_poly.type
_entity_poly.pdbx_seq_one_letter_code
_entity_poly.pdbx_strand_id
1 'polypeptide(L)'
;MKILFACSECSPFAASGGLADVAGSLPAALQKEGAECRVIMPLYGSIGLQWRANMTFLTSFGVPLSWRVAHCGVFTMQYGGVQYYFLDNEQYFKREGGIYGYFDEAERFAFFSKAVLETLTHIDYEPDVIHCNDWQTALIPVYLNVFYRGVPKLSRTHTVFTIHNIQYQGQFGLDVAGDVCGLPDWAIGKVEFHGDLNMMKGALEECERISTVSPTYAKEILDPYFGHGLDEILRQKEWKLCGILNGIDTVGYNPSRDHALAANFSARKPEGKALCKAALQQQMHLPEEPDTPILAMVSRLVSHKGFDLVEYAMENMLRMGMQVVILGNGEYRYEEFFREMQRRHPQQVAFTCGFMPTLSRQIYAGADFFLMPSQSEPCGLAQMIALRYGTIPIVRSTGGLADSIIDWDTPGGGCGFTFQSYNADDMLGAVRRAMGLYHSEYRPEMLPRALKCDFSWRRSAKQYMAMYLGI
;
A
#
# COMPACT_ATOMS: atom_id res chain seq x y z
N MET A 1 20.54 15.94 1.07
CA MET A 1 19.12 16.28 1.13
C MET A 1 18.50 15.63 2.36
N LYS A 2 17.80 16.42 3.16
CA LYS A 2 17.11 15.98 4.39
C LYS A 2 15.62 15.83 4.09
N ILE A 3 15.05 14.66 4.37
CA ILE A 3 13.66 14.34 4.07
C ILE A 3 12.95 13.92 5.36
N LEU A 4 11.83 14.56 5.68
CA LEU A 4 10.91 14.09 6.71
C LEU A 4 9.75 13.36 6.04
N PHE A 5 9.65 12.06 6.25
CA PHE A 5 8.57 11.22 5.74
C PHE A 5 7.45 11.17 6.77
N ALA A 6 6.35 11.89 6.51
CA ALA A 6 5.18 11.96 7.37
C ALA A 6 4.13 10.94 6.93
N CYS A 7 3.68 10.07 7.83
CA CYS A 7 2.73 9.01 7.54
C CYS A 7 1.84 8.70 8.74
N SER A 8 0.63 8.23 8.47
CA SER A 8 -0.30 7.79 9.51
C SER A 8 -0.08 6.35 9.96
N GLU A 9 0.61 5.55 9.17
CA GLU A 9 0.95 4.16 9.49
C GLU A 9 2.33 3.80 8.94
N CYS A 10 3.02 2.88 9.61
CA CYS A 10 4.36 2.43 9.21
C CYS A 10 4.66 1.05 9.83
N SER A 11 5.02 0.08 9.00
CA SER A 11 5.52 -1.22 9.46
C SER A 11 6.91 -1.08 10.09
N PRO A 12 7.24 -1.78 11.18
CA PRO A 12 6.44 -2.80 11.85
C PRO A 12 5.59 -2.27 13.03
N PHE A 13 5.43 -0.97 13.19
CA PHE A 13 4.83 -0.34 14.37
C PHE A 13 3.31 -0.36 14.36
N ALA A 14 2.71 0.14 13.27
CA ALA A 14 1.27 0.16 13.06
C ALA A 14 0.98 0.00 11.57
N ALA A 15 0.12 -0.94 11.20
CA ALA A 15 -0.20 -1.24 9.82
C ALA A 15 -1.69 -1.57 9.66
N SER A 16 -2.29 -1.02 8.63
CA SER A 16 -3.66 -1.30 8.20
C SER A 16 -3.73 -1.56 6.69
N GLY A 17 -2.78 -1.05 5.92
CA GLY A 17 -2.74 -1.17 4.47
C GLY A 17 -1.35 -1.06 3.85
N GLY A 18 -1.32 -0.87 2.53
CA GLY A 18 -0.06 -0.81 1.77
C GLY A 18 0.84 0.40 2.10
N LEU A 19 0.26 1.49 2.63
CA LEU A 19 1.05 2.64 3.08
C LEU A 19 2.06 2.24 4.17
N ALA A 20 1.68 1.35 5.09
CA ALA A 20 2.58 0.89 6.15
C ALA A 20 3.83 0.20 5.59
N ASP A 21 3.69 -0.60 4.52
CA ASP A 21 4.82 -1.26 3.86
C ASP A 21 5.74 -0.26 3.16
N VAL A 22 5.15 0.75 2.51
CA VAL A 22 5.89 1.85 1.88
C VAL A 22 6.67 2.64 2.92
N ALA A 23 6.01 3.08 3.99
CA ALA A 23 6.62 3.86 5.06
C ALA A 23 7.70 3.09 5.84
N GLY A 24 7.56 1.77 5.93
CA GLY A 24 8.55 0.88 6.54
C GLY A 24 9.78 0.58 5.67
N SER A 25 9.70 0.85 4.36
CA SER A 25 10.74 0.41 3.41
C SER A 25 11.39 1.55 2.63
N LEU A 26 10.62 2.49 2.10
CA LEU A 26 11.12 3.58 1.26
C LEU A 26 12.12 4.49 1.98
N PRO A 27 11.92 4.90 3.25
CA PRO A 27 12.90 5.75 3.95
C PRO A 27 14.31 5.15 4.01
N ALA A 28 14.42 3.84 4.32
CA ALA A 28 15.69 3.14 4.33
C ALA A 28 16.31 3.01 2.91
N ALA A 29 15.49 2.92 1.88
CA ALA A 29 15.96 2.89 0.50
C ALA A 29 16.45 4.26 0.04
N LEU A 30 15.78 5.36 0.44
CA LEU A 30 16.24 6.73 0.19
C LEU A 30 17.59 7.04 0.86
N GLN A 31 17.79 6.53 2.07
CA GLN A 31 19.11 6.66 2.73
C GLN A 31 20.24 5.98 1.96
N LYS A 32 19.96 4.82 1.35
CA LYS A 32 20.95 4.12 0.49
C LYS A 32 21.27 4.90 -0.79
N GLU A 33 20.36 5.77 -1.24
CA GLU A 33 20.58 6.68 -2.38
C GLU A 33 21.14 8.05 -1.92
N GLY A 34 21.56 8.20 -0.65
CA GLY A 34 22.27 9.36 -0.11
C GLY A 34 21.42 10.45 0.54
N ALA A 35 20.13 10.22 0.78
CA ALA A 35 19.31 11.14 1.57
C ALA A 35 19.47 10.91 3.07
N GLU A 36 19.33 11.95 3.89
CA GLU A 36 19.04 11.82 5.31
C GLU A 36 17.52 11.78 5.48
N CYS A 37 16.95 10.59 5.58
CA CYS A 37 15.52 10.42 5.70
C CYS A 37 15.13 10.04 7.14
N ARG A 38 14.17 10.76 7.72
CA ARG A 38 13.55 10.47 9.02
C ARG A 38 12.06 10.28 8.85
N VAL A 39 11.43 9.49 9.72
CA VAL A 39 9.99 9.20 9.68
C VAL A 39 9.30 9.82 10.87
N ILE A 40 8.10 10.36 10.67
CA ILE A 40 7.24 10.88 11.74
C ILE A 40 5.83 10.31 11.62
N MET A 41 5.31 9.76 12.72
CA MET A 41 4.00 9.09 12.77
C MET A 41 3.33 9.25 14.14
N PRO A 42 2.02 9.02 14.25
CA PRO A 42 1.34 9.00 15.54
C PRO A 42 1.83 7.84 16.44
N LEU A 43 1.86 8.06 17.76
CA LEU A 43 2.11 7.03 18.76
C LEU A 43 0.81 6.31 19.15
N TYR A 44 0.37 5.38 18.30
CA TYR A 44 -0.87 4.63 18.56
C TYR A 44 -0.79 3.71 19.77
N GLY A 45 -1.90 3.56 20.50
CA GLY A 45 -2.03 2.62 21.61
C GLY A 45 -1.71 1.16 21.24
N SER A 46 -1.96 0.78 20.00
CA SER A 46 -1.69 -0.55 19.44
C SER A 46 -0.21 -0.86 19.21
N ILE A 47 0.69 0.13 19.27
CA ILE A 47 2.13 -0.10 19.14
C ILE A 47 2.61 -0.91 20.33
N GLY A 48 3.15 -2.11 20.08
CA GLY A 48 3.50 -3.09 21.08
C GLY A 48 4.57 -2.63 22.07
N LEU A 49 4.54 -3.18 23.29
CA LEU A 49 5.47 -2.83 24.37
C LEU A 49 6.94 -3.02 23.99
N GLN A 50 7.25 -4.01 23.15
CA GLN A 50 8.61 -4.27 22.65
C GLN A 50 9.18 -3.08 21.87
N TRP A 51 8.34 -2.30 21.20
CA TRP A 51 8.74 -1.07 20.52
C TRP A 51 8.82 0.11 21.47
N ARG A 52 7.77 0.28 22.29
CA ARG A 52 7.68 1.39 23.25
C ARG A 52 8.83 1.41 24.25
N ALA A 53 9.31 0.23 24.69
CA ALA A 53 10.43 0.10 25.62
C ALA A 53 11.77 0.63 25.06
N ASN A 54 11.88 0.73 23.73
CA ASN A 54 13.07 1.25 23.05
C ASN A 54 12.93 2.72 22.62
N MET A 55 11.80 3.37 22.92
CA MET A 55 11.58 4.78 22.61
C MET A 55 12.14 5.66 23.73
N THR A 56 12.78 6.76 23.35
CA THR A 56 13.27 7.80 24.26
C THR A 56 12.39 9.04 24.12
N PHE A 57 11.93 9.58 25.23
CA PHE A 57 11.24 10.88 25.24
C PHE A 57 12.21 11.99 24.83
N LEU A 58 11.80 12.82 23.89
CA LEU A 58 12.62 13.90 23.34
C LEU A 58 12.18 15.27 23.85
N THR A 59 10.89 15.61 23.71
CA THR A 59 10.33 16.91 24.10
C THR A 59 8.81 16.85 24.17
N SER A 60 8.17 17.90 24.68
CA SER A 60 6.73 18.08 24.59
C SER A 60 6.38 19.56 24.47
N PHE A 61 5.25 19.85 23.84
CA PHE A 61 4.73 21.19 23.58
C PHE A 61 3.21 21.18 23.40
N GLY A 62 2.62 22.37 23.37
CA GLY A 62 1.23 22.54 23.01
C GLY A 62 1.06 22.79 21.50
N VAL A 63 0.15 22.08 20.87
CA VAL A 63 -0.24 22.30 19.46
C VAL A 63 -1.49 23.15 19.42
N PRO A 64 -1.43 24.40 18.89
CA PRO A 64 -2.60 25.26 18.78
C PRO A 64 -3.53 24.74 17.68
N LEU A 65 -4.77 24.44 18.01
CA LEU A 65 -5.76 23.89 17.10
C LEU A 65 -7.09 24.65 17.29
N SER A 66 -7.34 25.66 16.43
CA SER A 66 -8.43 26.61 16.59
C SER A 66 -8.39 27.31 17.96
N TRP A 67 -9.45 27.24 18.74
CA TRP A 67 -9.59 27.86 20.06
C TRP A 67 -8.90 27.07 21.21
N ARG A 68 -8.40 25.85 20.92
CA ARG A 68 -7.78 24.96 21.91
C ARG A 68 -6.28 24.76 21.67
N VAL A 69 -5.61 24.27 22.71
CA VAL A 69 -4.21 23.83 22.64
C VAL A 69 -4.17 22.38 23.10
N ALA A 70 -3.77 21.48 22.22
CA ALA A 70 -3.65 20.06 22.53
C ALA A 70 -2.20 19.69 22.85
N HIS A 71 -1.99 18.88 23.88
CA HIS A 71 -0.64 18.42 24.26
C HIS A 71 -0.06 17.48 23.20
N CYS A 72 1.23 17.61 22.91
CA CYS A 72 2.00 16.69 22.08
C CYS A 72 3.30 16.31 22.77
N GLY A 73 3.48 15.03 23.09
CA GLY A 73 4.76 14.44 23.44
C GLY A 73 5.46 13.92 22.18
N VAL A 74 6.77 14.04 22.13
CA VAL A 74 7.59 13.50 21.04
C VAL A 74 8.52 12.43 21.59
N PHE A 75 8.37 11.22 21.10
CA PHE A 75 9.29 10.12 21.38
C PHE A 75 10.10 9.80 20.13
N THR A 76 11.27 9.24 20.33
CA THR A 76 12.20 8.94 19.25
C THR A 76 12.83 7.57 19.39
N MET A 77 13.11 6.90 18.27
CA MET A 77 13.78 5.61 18.22
C MET A 77 14.50 5.43 16.88
N GLN A 78 15.61 4.71 16.88
CA GLN A 78 16.23 4.22 15.64
C GLN A 78 15.79 2.78 15.35
N TYR A 79 15.38 2.55 14.09
CA TYR A 79 15.04 1.21 13.61
C TYR A 79 15.47 1.05 12.14
N GLY A 80 16.12 -0.07 11.82
CA GLY A 80 16.59 -0.33 10.44
C GLY A 80 17.54 0.75 9.87
N GLY A 81 18.23 1.51 10.71
CA GLY A 81 19.08 2.63 10.31
C GLY A 81 18.33 3.95 10.12
N VAL A 82 17.01 3.97 10.24
CA VAL A 82 16.17 5.16 10.09
C VAL A 82 15.80 5.73 11.46
N GLN A 83 15.81 7.04 11.59
CA GLN A 83 15.34 7.76 12.78
C GLN A 83 13.83 7.96 12.68
N TYR A 84 13.10 7.53 13.72
CA TYR A 84 11.65 7.68 13.85
C TYR A 84 11.29 8.69 14.93
N TYR A 85 10.25 9.47 14.69
CA TYR A 85 9.57 10.30 15.66
C TYR A 85 8.13 9.81 15.83
N PHE A 86 7.69 9.65 17.06
CA PHE A 86 6.35 9.23 17.43
C PHE A 86 5.66 10.36 18.19
N LEU A 87 4.56 10.86 17.66
CA LEU A 87 3.80 11.95 18.23
C LEU A 87 2.72 11.41 19.17
N ASP A 88 2.88 11.69 20.45
CA ASP A 88 2.01 11.21 21.51
C ASP A 88 0.94 12.24 21.87
N ASN A 89 -0.29 11.80 21.72
CA ASN A 89 -1.47 12.38 22.34
C ASN A 89 -2.42 11.22 22.64
N GLU A 90 -2.55 10.86 23.93
CA GLU A 90 -3.34 9.70 24.33
C GLU A 90 -4.83 9.84 23.95
N GLN A 91 -5.38 11.04 24.00
CA GLN A 91 -6.78 11.29 23.63
C GLN A 91 -7.03 10.93 22.16
N TYR A 92 -6.11 11.24 21.26
CA TYR A 92 -6.28 11.01 19.83
C TYR A 92 -5.79 9.63 19.37
N PHE A 93 -4.72 9.10 19.97
CA PHE A 93 -4.04 7.94 19.41
C PHE A 93 -3.97 6.70 20.32
N LYS A 94 -4.21 6.84 21.64
CA LYS A 94 -4.26 5.70 22.56
C LYS A 94 -5.70 5.21 22.70
N ARG A 95 -6.20 4.56 21.67
CA ARG A 95 -7.57 4.06 21.60
C ARG A 95 -7.59 2.56 21.38
N GLU A 96 -8.66 1.92 21.84
CA GLU A 96 -8.95 0.52 21.57
C GLU A 96 -9.47 0.37 20.15
N GLY A 97 -9.07 -0.72 19.47
CA GLY A 97 -9.49 -1.00 18.09
C GLY A 97 -8.43 -0.65 17.04
N GLY A 98 -8.87 -0.32 15.84
CA GLY A 98 -8.01 0.02 14.72
C GLY A 98 -7.38 1.41 14.82
N ILE A 99 -6.47 1.72 13.91
CA ILE A 99 -5.85 3.05 13.83
C ILE A 99 -6.75 4.09 13.15
N TYR A 100 -7.80 3.66 12.46
CA TYR A 100 -8.78 4.48 11.74
C TYR A 100 -10.22 4.11 12.12
N GLY A 101 -11.18 4.92 11.65
CA GLY A 101 -12.61 4.66 11.78
C GLY A 101 -13.26 5.32 13.00
N TYR A 102 -12.67 6.37 13.55
CA TYR A 102 -13.23 7.12 14.67
C TYR A 102 -14.01 8.36 14.18
N PHE A 103 -15.00 8.77 14.95
CA PHE A 103 -15.88 9.91 14.61
C PHE A 103 -15.13 11.26 14.53
N ASP A 104 -14.00 11.39 15.21
CA ASP A 104 -13.17 12.59 15.31
C ASP A 104 -11.92 12.54 14.42
N GLU A 105 -11.95 11.80 13.33
CA GLU A 105 -10.83 11.62 12.40
C GLU A 105 -10.28 12.98 11.89
N ALA A 106 -11.16 13.94 11.59
CA ALA A 106 -10.76 15.27 11.17
C ALA A 106 -9.85 15.96 12.21
N GLU A 107 -10.25 15.93 13.47
CA GLU A 107 -9.49 16.54 14.56
C GLU A 107 -8.18 15.82 14.82
N ARG A 108 -8.20 14.49 14.82
CA ARG A 108 -7.02 13.66 15.02
C ARG A 108 -5.92 13.96 14.00
N PHE A 109 -6.27 14.04 12.73
CA PHE A 109 -5.28 14.23 11.67
C PHE A 109 -5.00 15.70 11.36
N ALA A 110 -5.89 16.63 11.71
CA ALA A 110 -5.56 18.05 11.79
C ALA A 110 -4.51 18.30 12.90
N PHE A 111 -4.72 17.71 14.10
CA PHE A 111 -3.72 17.72 15.16
C PHE A 111 -2.40 17.13 14.70
N PHE A 112 -2.39 15.91 14.13
CA PHE A 112 -1.18 15.26 13.63
C PHE A 112 -0.42 16.13 12.65
N SER A 113 -1.11 16.64 11.64
CA SER A 113 -0.49 17.48 10.60
C SER A 113 0.16 18.74 11.18
N LYS A 114 -0.48 19.39 12.14
CA LYS A 114 0.07 20.56 12.79
C LYS A 114 1.20 20.20 13.75
N ALA A 115 1.05 19.11 14.51
CA ALA A 115 2.08 18.60 15.42
C ALA A 115 3.39 18.21 14.71
N VAL A 116 3.31 17.75 13.45
CA VAL A 116 4.50 17.52 12.61
C VAL A 116 5.31 18.81 12.44
N LEU A 117 4.65 19.92 12.09
CA LEU A 117 5.30 21.21 11.89
C LEU A 117 5.81 21.80 13.21
N GLU A 118 5.01 21.73 14.28
CA GLU A 118 5.45 22.14 15.61
C GLU A 118 6.67 21.35 16.09
N THR A 119 6.72 20.02 15.85
CA THR A 119 7.88 19.21 16.19
C THR A 119 9.15 19.77 15.59
N LEU A 120 9.12 20.16 14.30
CA LEU A 120 10.29 20.71 13.61
C LEU A 120 10.78 22.05 14.21
N THR A 121 9.90 22.82 14.84
CA THR A 121 10.32 24.04 15.56
C THR A 121 11.05 23.74 16.86
N HIS A 122 10.82 22.57 17.47
CA HIS A 122 11.33 22.17 18.80
C HIS A 122 12.52 21.20 18.75
N ILE A 123 12.84 20.65 17.56
CA ILE A 123 13.98 19.74 17.41
C ILE A 123 15.06 20.34 16.50
N ASP A 124 16.27 19.81 16.56
CA ASP A 124 17.37 20.19 15.69
C ASP A 124 17.34 19.37 14.38
N TYR A 125 16.31 19.59 13.57
CA TYR A 125 16.18 19.00 12.25
C TYR A 125 15.38 19.92 11.31
N GLU A 126 16.03 20.36 10.27
CA GLU A 126 15.46 21.23 9.22
C GLU A 126 15.39 20.44 7.91
N PRO A 127 14.22 19.86 7.55
CA PRO A 127 14.10 19.10 6.33
C PRO A 127 14.07 20.01 5.10
N ASP A 128 14.75 19.59 4.03
CA ASP A 128 14.59 20.20 2.70
C ASP A 128 13.20 19.88 2.15
N VAL A 129 12.70 18.65 2.42
CA VAL A 129 11.39 18.16 1.95
C VAL A 129 10.63 17.49 3.09
N ILE A 130 9.34 17.83 3.24
CA ILE A 130 8.37 17.02 3.98
C ILE A 130 7.57 16.21 2.96
N HIS A 131 7.72 14.89 3.00
CA HIS A 131 6.96 13.97 2.15
C HIS A 131 5.70 13.49 2.88
N CYS A 132 4.56 14.00 2.48
CA CYS A 132 3.24 13.73 3.04
C CYS A 132 2.59 12.54 2.33
N ASN A 133 1.90 11.67 3.07
CA ASN A 133 1.31 10.44 2.55
C ASN A 133 -0.17 10.32 2.92
N ASP A 134 -1.04 10.28 1.93
CA ASP A 134 -2.49 10.23 2.02
C ASP A 134 -3.14 11.37 2.84
N TRP A 135 -4.46 11.37 2.90
CA TRP A 135 -5.26 12.47 3.47
C TRP A 135 -4.93 12.79 4.93
N GLN A 136 -4.45 11.82 5.69
CA GLN A 136 -4.09 12.00 7.10
C GLN A 136 -2.91 12.97 7.31
N THR A 137 -2.14 13.22 6.27
CA THR A 137 -1.03 14.18 6.28
C THR A 137 -1.29 15.39 5.38
N ALA A 138 -2.45 15.44 4.75
CA ALA A 138 -2.77 16.41 3.70
C ALA A 138 -2.82 17.86 4.19
N LEU A 139 -3.08 18.10 5.47
CA LEU A 139 -3.05 19.45 6.04
C LEU A 139 -1.63 19.97 6.30
N ILE A 140 -0.57 19.13 6.22
CA ILE A 140 0.82 19.61 6.41
C ILE A 140 1.19 20.70 5.40
N PRO A 141 1.05 20.51 4.06
CA PRO A 141 1.35 21.57 3.10
C PRO A 141 0.45 22.80 3.27
N VAL A 142 -0.83 22.60 3.61
CA VAL A 142 -1.75 23.71 3.89
C VAL A 142 -1.28 24.54 5.10
N TYR A 143 -1.01 23.88 6.21
CA TYR A 143 -0.54 24.55 7.44
C TYR A 143 0.83 25.19 7.27
N LEU A 144 1.75 24.55 6.54
CA LEU A 144 3.06 25.12 6.24
C LEU A 144 2.91 26.46 5.55
N ASN A 145 2.05 26.56 4.52
CA ASN A 145 1.84 27.76 3.75
C ASN A 145 1.03 28.82 4.52
N VAL A 146 0.07 28.42 5.35
CA VAL A 146 -0.79 29.36 6.09
C VAL A 146 -0.12 29.90 7.35
N PHE A 147 0.62 29.08 8.09
CA PHE A 147 1.09 29.45 9.43
C PHE A 147 2.60 29.42 9.63
N TYR A 148 3.37 28.65 8.84
CA TYR A 148 4.77 28.36 9.16
C TYR A 148 5.79 28.88 8.15
N ARG A 149 5.39 29.47 7.01
CA ARG A 149 6.35 30.05 6.05
C ARG A 149 7.18 31.20 6.64
N GLY A 150 6.69 31.86 7.67
CA GLY A 150 7.43 32.88 8.42
C GLY A 150 8.42 32.33 9.45
N VAL A 151 8.39 31.02 9.75
CA VAL A 151 9.29 30.37 10.69
C VAL A 151 10.64 30.10 10.01
N PRO A 152 11.78 30.61 10.47
CA PRO A 152 13.07 30.49 9.76
C PRO A 152 13.44 29.06 9.40
N LYS A 153 13.27 28.09 10.31
CA LYS A 153 13.55 26.66 10.09
C LYS A 153 12.72 26.02 8.96
N LEU A 154 11.53 26.56 8.67
CA LEU A 154 10.56 25.98 7.74
C LEU A 154 10.37 26.83 6.47
N SER A 155 10.99 28.00 6.40
CA SER A 155 10.79 28.97 5.31
C SER A 155 11.19 28.42 3.93
N ARG A 156 12.16 27.51 3.88
CA ARG A 156 12.70 26.89 2.65
C ARG A 156 12.27 25.42 2.46
N THR A 157 11.46 24.90 3.38
CA THR A 157 11.00 23.51 3.31
C THR A 157 9.98 23.35 2.21
N HIS A 158 10.17 22.38 1.32
CA HIS A 158 9.24 21.99 0.28
C HIS A 158 8.34 20.86 0.75
N THR A 159 7.19 20.69 0.09
CA THR A 159 6.28 19.57 0.38
C THR A 159 6.02 18.72 -0.86
N VAL A 160 6.03 17.42 -0.66
CA VAL A 160 5.60 16.42 -1.64
C VAL A 160 4.40 15.69 -1.05
N PHE A 161 3.38 15.46 -1.86
CA PHE A 161 2.18 14.73 -1.45
C PHE A 161 2.00 13.48 -2.30
N THR A 162 1.97 12.30 -1.66
CA THR A 162 1.73 11.01 -2.33
C THR A 162 0.31 10.53 -2.07
N ILE A 163 -0.41 10.25 -3.16
CA ILE A 163 -1.71 9.59 -3.18
C ILE A 163 -1.48 8.08 -3.25
N HIS A 164 -1.78 7.35 -2.16
CA HIS A 164 -1.78 5.88 -2.17
C HIS A 164 -3.12 5.33 -2.61
N ASN A 165 -4.23 5.98 -2.21
CA ASN A 165 -5.56 5.66 -2.68
C ASN A 165 -6.45 6.91 -2.70
N ILE A 166 -6.79 7.39 -3.90
CA ILE A 166 -7.60 8.61 -4.09
C ILE A 166 -9.04 8.48 -3.57
N GLN A 167 -9.52 7.27 -3.33
CA GLN A 167 -10.86 7.04 -2.77
C GLN A 167 -11.01 7.63 -1.35
N TYR A 168 -9.92 7.72 -0.59
CA TYR A 168 -9.90 8.23 0.78
C TYR A 168 -9.33 9.65 0.79
N GLN A 169 -10.19 10.66 0.95
CA GLN A 169 -9.83 12.06 0.71
C GLN A 169 -9.83 12.93 1.97
N GLY A 170 -10.34 12.42 3.11
CA GLY A 170 -10.54 13.23 4.31
C GLY A 170 -11.60 14.31 4.10
N GLN A 171 -12.83 13.86 3.78
CA GLN A 171 -14.00 14.72 3.54
C GLN A 171 -14.83 14.86 4.82
N PHE A 172 -15.17 16.10 5.17
CA PHE A 172 -15.91 16.46 6.37
C PHE A 172 -16.74 17.72 6.09
N GLY A 173 -17.70 18.05 6.96
CA GLY A 173 -18.43 19.30 6.84
C GLY A 173 -17.51 20.53 6.85
N LEU A 174 -17.87 21.58 6.12
CA LEU A 174 -17.02 22.75 5.93
C LEU A 174 -16.72 23.52 7.21
N ASP A 175 -17.64 23.49 8.19
CA ASP A 175 -17.47 24.05 9.53
C ASP A 175 -16.24 23.52 10.27
N VAL A 176 -15.86 22.28 9.99
CA VAL A 176 -14.65 21.63 10.54
C VAL A 176 -13.36 22.38 10.14
N ALA A 177 -13.33 23.05 8.99
CA ALA A 177 -12.16 23.78 8.51
C ALA A 177 -11.73 24.91 9.46
N GLY A 178 -12.66 25.71 9.95
CA GLY A 178 -12.38 26.78 10.93
C GLY A 178 -12.38 26.28 12.37
N ASP A 179 -13.45 25.60 12.78
CA ASP A 179 -13.64 25.23 14.20
C ASP A 179 -12.68 24.13 14.68
N VAL A 180 -12.39 23.14 13.86
CA VAL A 180 -11.53 22.00 14.21
C VAL A 180 -10.12 22.18 13.67
N CYS A 181 -9.95 22.42 12.38
CA CYS A 181 -8.64 22.56 11.74
C CYS A 181 -7.96 23.90 12.04
N GLY A 182 -8.72 24.89 12.50
CA GLY A 182 -8.21 26.23 12.87
C GLY A 182 -7.72 27.05 11.68
N LEU A 183 -8.24 26.79 10.48
CA LEU A 183 -7.93 27.60 9.31
C LEU A 183 -8.66 28.94 9.39
N PRO A 184 -7.98 30.08 9.14
CA PRO A 184 -8.65 31.37 9.06
C PRO A 184 -9.53 31.45 7.81
N ASP A 185 -10.56 32.29 7.85
CA ASP A 185 -11.58 32.43 6.78
C ASP A 185 -10.98 32.57 5.38
N TRP A 186 -9.89 33.34 5.24
CA TRP A 186 -9.21 33.53 3.96
C TRP A 186 -8.53 32.27 3.42
N ALA A 187 -8.27 31.28 4.27
CA ALA A 187 -7.61 30.02 3.91
C ALA A 187 -8.61 28.87 3.68
N ILE A 188 -9.88 29.00 4.08
CA ILE A 188 -10.89 27.94 3.94
C ILE A 188 -11.03 27.50 2.47
N GLY A 189 -11.00 28.43 1.51
CA GLY A 189 -11.06 28.11 0.08
C GLY A 189 -9.95 27.17 -0.42
N LYS A 190 -8.83 27.02 0.31
CA LYS A 190 -7.76 26.07 -0.03
C LYS A 190 -8.20 24.61 0.15
N VAL A 191 -9.10 24.36 1.08
CA VAL A 191 -9.58 23.02 1.46
C VAL A 191 -11.06 22.80 1.13
N GLU A 192 -11.80 23.86 0.81
CA GLU A 192 -13.21 23.76 0.40
C GLU A 192 -13.32 23.09 -0.97
N PHE A 193 -14.24 22.13 -1.08
CA PHE A 193 -14.54 21.42 -2.31
C PHE A 193 -15.99 20.95 -2.33
N HIS A 194 -16.79 21.50 -3.26
CA HIS A 194 -18.22 21.24 -3.39
C HIS A 194 -19.06 21.47 -2.12
N GLY A 195 -18.70 22.45 -1.33
CA GLY A 195 -19.41 22.82 -0.10
C GLY A 195 -18.94 22.11 1.16
N ASP A 196 -17.99 21.17 1.03
CA ASP A 196 -17.38 20.43 2.13
C ASP A 196 -15.89 20.72 2.29
N LEU A 197 -15.32 20.37 3.43
CA LEU A 197 -13.87 20.25 3.62
C LEU A 197 -13.38 18.98 2.90
N ASN A 198 -12.36 19.13 2.05
CA ASN A 198 -11.61 18.01 1.48
C ASN A 198 -10.10 18.22 1.73
N MET A 199 -9.53 17.43 2.64
CA MET A 199 -8.13 17.59 3.06
C MET A 199 -7.18 17.27 1.92
N MET A 200 -7.44 16.21 1.13
CA MET A 200 -6.60 15.84 0.00
C MET A 200 -6.58 16.96 -1.06
N LYS A 201 -7.73 17.58 -1.36
CA LYS A 201 -7.78 18.74 -2.25
C LYS A 201 -6.84 19.84 -1.77
N GLY A 202 -6.83 20.11 -0.47
CA GLY A 202 -5.91 21.10 0.11
C GLY A 202 -4.45 20.76 -0.15
N ALA A 203 -4.05 19.52 0.03
CA ALA A 203 -2.68 19.08 -0.28
C ALA A 203 -2.35 19.20 -1.76
N LEU A 204 -3.28 18.81 -2.65
CA LEU A 204 -3.08 18.93 -4.10
C LEU A 204 -2.86 20.37 -4.56
N GLU A 205 -3.52 21.33 -3.94
CA GLU A 205 -3.32 22.74 -4.22
C GLU A 205 -1.97 23.26 -3.71
N GLU A 206 -1.62 22.92 -2.47
CA GLU A 206 -0.58 23.60 -1.71
C GLU A 206 0.82 22.96 -1.79
N CYS A 207 0.95 21.69 -2.17
CA CYS A 207 2.25 21.03 -2.30
C CYS A 207 2.98 21.38 -3.59
N GLU A 208 4.31 21.29 -3.59
CA GLU A 208 5.14 21.55 -4.77
C GLU A 208 5.14 20.40 -5.78
N ARG A 209 5.01 19.14 -5.32
CA ARG A 209 4.91 17.95 -6.19
C ARG A 209 3.85 17.01 -5.68
N ILE A 210 3.16 16.39 -6.62
CA ILE A 210 2.20 15.30 -6.37
C ILE A 210 2.81 14.03 -6.94
N SER A 211 2.81 12.97 -6.15
CA SER A 211 3.10 11.64 -6.66
C SER A 211 1.97 10.66 -6.36
N THR A 212 1.94 9.60 -7.13
CA THR A 212 1.12 8.42 -6.82
C THR A 212 1.91 7.15 -7.09
N VAL A 213 1.35 6.02 -6.75
CA VAL A 213 2.07 4.76 -6.54
C VAL A 213 2.24 3.90 -7.79
N SER A 214 1.89 4.43 -8.97
CA SER A 214 2.25 3.84 -10.27
C SER A 214 2.06 4.82 -11.44
N PRO A 215 2.81 4.69 -12.53
CA PRO A 215 2.65 5.52 -13.73
C PRO A 215 1.28 5.41 -14.39
N THR A 216 0.72 4.20 -14.46
CA THR A 216 -0.62 3.99 -15.02
C THR A 216 -1.68 4.60 -14.12
N TYR A 217 -1.58 4.43 -12.80
CA TYR A 217 -2.54 5.04 -11.87
C TYR A 217 -2.50 6.57 -11.92
N ALA A 218 -1.32 7.17 -12.12
CA ALA A 218 -1.20 8.63 -12.32
C ALA A 218 -2.02 9.13 -13.52
N LYS A 219 -2.19 8.30 -14.56
CA LYS A 219 -3.04 8.62 -15.71
C LYS A 219 -4.51 8.31 -15.43
N GLU A 220 -4.79 7.19 -14.76
CA GLU A 220 -6.15 6.77 -14.42
C GLU A 220 -6.87 7.81 -13.55
N ILE A 221 -6.20 8.36 -12.52
CA ILE A 221 -6.82 9.36 -11.63
C ILE A 221 -7.13 10.71 -12.29
N LEU A 222 -6.70 10.92 -13.53
CA LEU A 222 -7.11 12.07 -14.36
C LEU A 222 -8.46 11.82 -15.06
N ASP A 223 -8.95 10.59 -15.08
CA ASP A 223 -10.24 10.23 -15.64
C ASP A 223 -11.33 10.32 -14.56
N PRO A 224 -12.53 10.85 -14.88
CA PRO A 224 -13.63 10.98 -13.92
C PRO A 224 -14.03 9.67 -13.24
N TYR A 225 -13.88 8.52 -13.91
CA TYR A 225 -14.21 7.21 -13.37
C TYR A 225 -13.29 6.80 -12.20
N PHE A 226 -11.99 7.15 -12.28
CA PHE A 226 -10.99 6.78 -11.26
C PHE A 226 -10.62 7.93 -10.33
N GLY A 227 -10.90 9.18 -10.72
CA GLY A 227 -10.49 10.39 -10.00
C GLY A 227 -11.32 10.72 -8.76
N HIS A 228 -12.45 10.00 -8.54
CA HIS A 228 -13.35 10.19 -7.40
C HIS A 228 -13.70 11.68 -7.13
N GLY A 229 -13.91 12.45 -8.23
CA GLY A 229 -14.25 13.87 -8.19
C GLY A 229 -13.06 14.83 -8.12
N LEU A 230 -11.82 14.34 -7.92
CA LEU A 230 -10.61 15.17 -7.92
C LEU A 230 -9.90 15.23 -9.28
N ASP A 231 -10.42 14.56 -10.30
CA ASP A 231 -9.84 14.46 -11.64
C ASP A 231 -9.64 15.83 -12.31
N GLU A 232 -10.56 16.78 -12.16
CA GLU A 232 -10.41 18.12 -12.71
C GLU A 232 -9.24 18.89 -12.07
N ILE A 233 -9.10 18.79 -10.74
CA ILE A 233 -7.98 19.41 -10.02
C ILE A 233 -6.67 18.77 -10.46
N LEU A 234 -6.64 17.44 -10.55
CA LEU A 234 -5.45 16.72 -10.97
C LEU A 234 -5.05 17.04 -12.41
N ARG A 235 -6.00 17.15 -13.35
CA ARG A 235 -5.71 17.62 -14.73
C ARG A 235 -5.09 19.01 -14.76
N GLN A 236 -5.60 19.94 -13.95
CA GLN A 236 -5.01 21.29 -13.83
C GLN A 236 -3.61 21.28 -13.22
N LYS A 237 -3.27 20.27 -12.44
CA LYS A 237 -1.99 20.09 -11.74
C LYS A 237 -1.12 18.98 -12.35
N GLU A 238 -1.46 18.48 -13.54
CA GLU A 238 -0.75 17.37 -14.20
C GLU A 238 0.76 17.64 -14.33
N TRP A 239 1.15 18.90 -14.55
CA TRP A 239 2.54 19.34 -14.66
C TRP A 239 3.40 19.02 -13.40
N LYS A 240 2.78 18.83 -12.22
CA LYS A 240 3.47 18.45 -10.98
C LYS A 240 3.13 17.04 -10.50
N LEU A 241 2.33 16.28 -11.26
CA LEU A 241 1.94 14.92 -10.96
C LEU A 241 2.91 13.91 -11.60
N CYS A 242 3.36 12.92 -10.84
CA CYS A 242 4.10 11.78 -11.37
C CYS A 242 3.65 10.46 -10.71
N GLY A 243 3.81 9.37 -11.44
CA GLY A 243 3.59 8.01 -10.92
C GLY A 243 4.91 7.30 -10.68
N ILE A 244 5.13 6.77 -9.47
CA ILE A 244 6.32 6.00 -9.11
C ILE A 244 5.86 4.67 -8.53
N LEU A 245 6.19 3.56 -9.23
CA LEU A 245 5.81 2.23 -8.79
C LEU A 245 6.50 1.90 -7.45
N ASN A 246 5.72 1.40 -6.48
CA ASN A 246 6.27 0.95 -5.21
C ASN A 246 7.18 -0.28 -5.41
N GLY A 247 8.10 -0.47 -4.49
CA GLY A 247 8.86 -1.71 -4.36
C GLY A 247 8.28 -2.63 -3.29
N ILE A 248 8.93 -3.77 -3.09
CA ILE A 248 8.68 -4.69 -1.98
C ILE A 248 9.95 -4.88 -1.15
N ASP A 249 9.79 -5.30 0.11
CA ASP A 249 10.92 -5.74 0.93
C ASP A 249 11.46 -7.09 0.44
N THR A 250 12.44 -7.04 -0.44
CA THR A 250 13.09 -8.25 -1.01
C THR A 250 13.98 -8.99 -0.02
N VAL A 251 14.20 -8.44 1.18
CA VAL A 251 14.91 -9.08 2.28
C VAL A 251 13.95 -9.92 3.12
N GLY A 252 12.81 -9.34 3.49
CA GLY A 252 11.74 -10.01 4.22
C GLY A 252 10.99 -11.03 3.36
N TYR A 253 10.73 -10.71 2.09
CA TYR A 253 10.15 -11.64 1.11
C TYR A 253 11.26 -12.31 0.30
N ASN A 254 11.84 -13.39 0.84
CA ASN A 254 12.95 -14.08 0.19
C ASN A 254 12.83 -15.61 0.31
N PRO A 255 12.40 -16.32 -0.75
CA PRO A 255 12.17 -17.75 -0.70
C PRO A 255 13.44 -18.57 -0.36
N SER A 256 14.63 -18.02 -0.53
CA SER A 256 15.88 -18.75 -0.21
C SER A 256 16.21 -18.79 1.29
N ARG A 257 15.49 -18.03 2.13
CA ARG A 257 15.77 -17.93 3.58
C ARG A 257 14.52 -17.65 4.43
N ASP A 258 13.32 -17.68 3.85
CA ASP A 258 12.09 -17.44 4.60
C ASP A 258 11.77 -18.66 5.48
N HIS A 259 11.77 -18.45 6.79
CA HIS A 259 11.50 -19.50 7.78
C HIS A 259 10.02 -19.94 7.85
N ALA A 260 9.11 -19.20 7.19
CA ALA A 260 7.70 -19.57 7.11
C ALA A 260 7.44 -20.75 6.13
N LEU A 261 8.41 -21.05 5.27
CA LEU A 261 8.27 -22.04 4.19
C LEU A 261 8.62 -23.44 4.66
N ALA A 262 7.94 -24.44 4.10
CA ALA A 262 8.26 -25.85 4.29
C ALA A 262 9.65 -26.23 3.74
N ALA A 263 10.06 -25.58 2.65
CA ALA A 263 11.40 -25.70 2.07
C ALA A 263 11.82 -24.39 1.40
N ASN A 264 13.09 -24.03 1.56
CA ASN A 264 13.65 -22.85 0.87
C ASN A 264 14.04 -23.21 -0.57
N PHE A 265 13.89 -22.22 -1.48
CA PHE A 265 14.22 -22.40 -2.89
C PHE A 265 14.76 -21.13 -3.53
N SER A 266 15.35 -21.29 -4.70
CA SER A 266 15.85 -20.19 -5.53
C SER A 266 15.90 -20.63 -7.00
N ALA A 267 16.24 -19.73 -7.93
CA ALA A 267 16.43 -20.09 -9.34
C ALA A 267 17.52 -21.17 -9.56
N ARG A 268 18.49 -21.29 -8.64
CA ARG A 268 19.55 -22.32 -8.70
C ARG A 268 19.20 -23.62 -7.99
N LYS A 269 18.22 -23.58 -7.09
CA LYS A 269 17.72 -24.73 -6.29
C LYS A 269 16.18 -24.67 -6.29
N PRO A 270 15.52 -25.04 -7.39
CA PRO A 270 14.08 -24.86 -7.57
C PRO A 270 13.23 -25.89 -6.85
N GLU A 271 13.81 -27.01 -6.40
CA GLU A 271 13.10 -28.21 -5.90
C GLU A 271 12.21 -27.88 -4.69
N GLY A 272 12.63 -26.91 -3.86
CA GLY A 272 11.87 -26.46 -2.71
C GLY A 272 10.47 -25.91 -3.05
N LYS A 273 10.27 -25.39 -4.27
CA LYS A 273 8.95 -24.90 -4.73
C LYS A 273 7.92 -26.03 -4.75
N ALA A 274 8.29 -27.21 -5.24
CA ALA A 274 7.41 -28.37 -5.27
C ALA A 274 7.08 -28.87 -3.85
N LEU A 275 8.05 -28.83 -2.93
CA LEU A 275 7.82 -29.16 -1.51
C LEU A 275 6.88 -28.17 -0.83
N CYS A 276 6.99 -26.86 -1.15
CA CYS A 276 6.06 -25.84 -0.66
C CYS A 276 4.64 -26.07 -1.19
N LYS A 277 4.49 -26.52 -2.45
CA LYS A 277 3.19 -26.84 -3.04
C LYS A 277 2.54 -28.03 -2.30
N ALA A 278 3.24 -29.13 -2.11
CA ALA A 278 2.73 -30.30 -1.39
C ALA A 278 2.34 -29.93 0.06
N ALA A 279 3.19 -29.17 0.75
CA ALA A 279 2.89 -28.71 2.11
C ALA A 279 1.67 -27.77 2.16
N LEU A 280 1.47 -26.91 1.15
CA LEU A 280 0.28 -26.06 1.06
C LEU A 280 -0.99 -26.90 0.85
N GLN A 281 -0.96 -27.87 -0.07
CA GLN A 281 -2.07 -28.80 -0.30
C GLN A 281 -2.47 -29.54 0.99
N GLN A 282 -1.49 -30.08 1.69
CA GLN A 282 -1.70 -30.75 2.98
C GLN A 282 -2.30 -29.83 4.04
N GLN A 283 -1.73 -28.62 4.21
CA GLN A 283 -2.19 -27.62 5.18
C GLN A 283 -3.60 -27.15 4.90
N MET A 284 -3.96 -27.04 3.62
CA MET A 284 -5.28 -26.61 3.16
C MET A 284 -6.28 -27.76 2.99
N HIS A 285 -5.92 -28.97 3.37
CA HIS A 285 -6.73 -30.19 3.26
C HIS A 285 -7.18 -30.51 1.82
N LEU A 286 -6.35 -30.13 0.84
CA LEU A 286 -6.53 -30.46 -0.56
C LEU A 286 -5.77 -31.76 -0.91
N PRO A 287 -6.16 -32.50 -1.97
CA PRO A 287 -5.37 -33.61 -2.48
C PRO A 287 -3.95 -33.21 -2.84
N GLU A 288 -2.96 -33.98 -2.43
CA GLU A 288 -1.57 -33.79 -2.80
C GLU A 288 -1.33 -34.28 -4.24
N GLU A 289 -1.56 -33.40 -5.20
CA GLU A 289 -1.43 -33.67 -6.63
C GLU A 289 -0.42 -32.71 -7.26
N PRO A 290 0.81 -33.16 -7.58
CA PRO A 290 1.89 -32.28 -8.03
C PRO A 290 1.60 -31.62 -9.38
N ASP A 291 0.78 -32.24 -10.24
CA ASP A 291 0.44 -31.77 -11.58
C ASP A 291 -0.88 -31.01 -11.67
N THR A 292 -1.65 -30.95 -10.59
CA THR A 292 -2.83 -30.10 -10.48
C THR A 292 -2.40 -28.67 -10.13
N PRO A 293 -2.66 -27.65 -10.98
CA PRO A 293 -2.26 -26.28 -10.68
C PRO A 293 -3.06 -25.67 -9.54
N ILE A 294 -2.39 -24.88 -8.69
CA ILE A 294 -3.00 -24.09 -7.62
C ILE A 294 -3.11 -22.63 -8.06
N LEU A 295 -4.35 -22.14 -8.14
CA LEU A 295 -4.67 -20.71 -8.29
C LEU A 295 -4.93 -20.12 -6.90
N ALA A 296 -4.18 -19.09 -6.52
CA ALA A 296 -4.30 -18.47 -5.21
C ALA A 296 -4.83 -17.05 -5.28
N MET A 297 -5.51 -16.62 -4.23
CA MET A 297 -5.93 -15.24 -3.97
C MET A 297 -5.67 -14.90 -2.50
N VAL A 298 -4.94 -13.81 -2.23
CA VAL A 298 -4.68 -13.27 -0.89
C VAL A 298 -5.02 -11.80 -0.90
N SER A 299 -6.16 -11.42 -0.31
CA SER A 299 -6.64 -10.03 -0.37
C SER A 299 -7.74 -9.77 0.66
N ARG A 300 -8.03 -8.48 0.90
CA ARG A 300 -9.32 -8.10 1.51
C ARG A 300 -10.45 -8.48 0.56
N LEU A 301 -11.49 -9.10 1.07
CA LEU A 301 -12.66 -9.54 0.29
C LEU A 301 -13.65 -8.37 0.13
N VAL A 302 -13.34 -7.45 -0.78
CA VAL A 302 -14.14 -6.26 -1.06
C VAL A 302 -14.41 -6.13 -2.56
N SER A 303 -15.50 -5.46 -2.93
CA SER A 303 -16.01 -5.41 -4.30
C SER A 303 -14.98 -4.95 -5.33
N HIS A 304 -14.22 -3.88 -5.06
CA HIS A 304 -13.25 -3.34 -6.01
C HIS A 304 -12.04 -4.27 -6.27
N LYS A 305 -11.90 -5.38 -5.53
CA LYS A 305 -10.90 -6.43 -5.79
C LYS A 305 -11.36 -7.46 -6.83
N GLY A 306 -12.59 -7.32 -7.38
CA GLY A 306 -13.08 -8.13 -8.47
C GLY A 306 -13.60 -9.51 -8.08
N PHE A 307 -14.01 -9.68 -6.82
CA PHE A 307 -14.56 -10.95 -6.36
C PHE A 307 -15.93 -11.28 -6.96
N ASP A 308 -16.67 -10.31 -7.49
CA ASP A 308 -17.86 -10.51 -8.29
C ASP A 308 -17.55 -11.27 -9.61
N LEU A 309 -16.43 -10.97 -10.26
CA LEU A 309 -15.96 -11.73 -11.43
C LEU A 309 -15.57 -13.16 -11.05
N VAL A 310 -14.91 -13.32 -9.90
CA VAL A 310 -14.54 -14.65 -9.37
C VAL A 310 -15.79 -15.46 -9.02
N GLU A 311 -16.78 -14.85 -8.37
CA GLU A 311 -18.05 -15.49 -8.02
C GLU A 311 -18.75 -16.05 -9.27
N TYR A 312 -18.80 -15.25 -10.33
CA TYR A 312 -19.38 -15.69 -11.61
C TYR A 312 -18.57 -16.79 -12.30
N ALA A 313 -17.25 -16.70 -12.26
CA ALA A 313 -16.35 -17.57 -13.04
C ALA A 313 -15.93 -18.85 -12.31
N MET A 314 -16.16 -18.98 -10.99
CA MET A 314 -15.58 -20.00 -10.14
C MET A 314 -15.81 -21.44 -10.64
N GLU A 315 -17.05 -21.78 -11.00
CA GLU A 315 -17.37 -23.13 -11.52
C GLU A 315 -16.62 -23.44 -12.83
N ASN A 316 -16.43 -22.42 -13.68
CA ASN A 316 -15.68 -22.59 -14.92
C ASN A 316 -14.19 -22.79 -14.65
N MET A 317 -13.62 -22.12 -13.67
CA MET A 317 -12.23 -22.33 -13.24
C MET A 317 -12.03 -23.74 -12.69
N LEU A 318 -12.93 -24.22 -11.81
CA LEU A 318 -12.85 -25.57 -11.26
C LEU A 318 -12.94 -26.66 -12.33
N ARG A 319 -13.78 -26.46 -13.36
CA ARG A 319 -13.86 -27.40 -14.52
C ARG A 319 -12.57 -27.47 -15.35
N MET A 320 -11.66 -26.49 -15.22
CA MET A 320 -10.34 -26.57 -15.87
C MET A 320 -9.36 -27.48 -15.11
N GLY A 321 -9.76 -28.07 -13.99
CA GLY A 321 -8.95 -29.03 -13.23
C GLY A 321 -7.90 -28.38 -12.35
N MET A 322 -8.19 -27.23 -11.76
CA MET A 322 -7.31 -26.55 -10.79
C MET A 322 -7.82 -26.66 -9.36
N GLN A 323 -6.92 -26.47 -8.43
CA GLN A 323 -7.23 -26.17 -7.03
C GLN A 323 -7.22 -24.65 -6.82
N VAL A 324 -8.11 -24.14 -5.98
CA VAL A 324 -8.23 -22.70 -5.67
C VAL A 324 -8.05 -22.49 -4.18
N VAL A 325 -7.08 -21.65 -3.80
CA VAL A 325 -6.75 -21.33 -2.41
C VAL A 325 -7.00 -19.86 -2.15
N ILE A 326 -7.86 -19.55 -1.19
CA ILE A 326 -8.24 -18.17 -0.86
C ILE A 326 -7.90 -17.88 0.61
N LEU A 327 -7.22 -16.75 0.85
CA LEU A 327 -6.97 -16.19 2.18
C LEU A 327 -7.44 -14.74 2.21
N GLY A 328 -8.34 -14.41 3.11
CA GLY A 328 -8.79 -13.03 3.28
C GLY A 328 -10.05 -12.92 4.12
N ASN A 329 -10.39 -11.69 4.46
CA ASN A 329 -11.64 -11.34 5.13
C ASN A 329 -12.18 -10.02 4.59
N GLY A 330 -13.47 -9.75 4.77
CA GLY A 330 -14.07 -8.50 4.28
C GLY A 330 -15.59 -8.52 4.27
N GLU A 331 -16.18 -8.33 3.09
CA GLU A 331 -17.62 -8.34 2.93
C GLU A 331 -18.20 -9.75 3.14
N TYR A 332 -19.21 -9.84 4.00
CA TYR A 332 -19.87 -11.10 4.37
C TYR A 332 -20.31 -11.93 3.16
N ARG A 333 -20.80 -11.27 2.10
CA ARG A 333 -21.20 -11.94 0.85
C ARG A 333 -20.08 -12.81 0.27
N TYR A 334 -18.88 -12.28 0.17
CA TYR A 334 -17.75 -13.01 -0.41
C TYR A 334 -17.21 -14.09 0.52
N GLU A 335 -17.21 -13.82 1.83
CA GLU A 335 -16.82 -14.84 2.80
C GLU A 335 -17.77 -16.05 2.76
N GLU A 336 -19.09 -15.82 2.72
CA GLU A 336 -20.09 -16.89 2.62
C GLU A 336 -20.00 -17.62 1.28
N PHE A 337 -19.79 -16.89 0.17
CA PHE A 337 -19.58 -17.51 -1.12
C PHE A 337 -18.41 -18.51 -1.10
N PHE A 338 -17.25 -18.12 -0.57
CA PHE A 338 -16.09 -19.02 -0.53
C PHE A 338 -16.25 -20.18 0.45
N ARG A 339 -16.94 -19.98 1.58
CA ARG A 339 -17.31 -21.10 2.49
C ARG A 339 -18.22 -22.11 1.80
N GLU A 340 -19.20 -21.62 1.04
CA GLU A 340 -20.08 -22.48 0.26
C GLU A 340 -19.33 -23.24 -0.84
N MET A 341 -18.44 -22.56 -1.57
CA MET A 341 -17.64 -23.21 -2.62
C MET A 341 -16.71 -24.28 -2.05
N GLN A 342 -16.06 -24.04 -0.93
CA GLN A 342 -15.26 -25.04 -0.22
C GLN A 342 -16.11 -26.25 0.19
N ARG A 343 -17.33 -26.04 0.68
CA ARG A 343 -18.22 -27.12 1.10
C ARG A 343 -18.70 -27.97 -0.09
N ARG A 344 -18.95 -27.33 -1.23
CA ARG A 344 -19.38 -28.01 -2.46
C ARG A 344 -18.24 -28.73 -3.19
N HIS A 345 -17.03 -28.16 -3.13
CA HIS A 345 -15.85 -28.64 -3.84
C HIS A 345 -14.65 -28.84 -2.88
N PRO A 346 -14.77 -29.69 -1.85
CA PRO A 346 -13.73 -29.80 -0.80
C PRO A 346 -12.38 -30.33 -1.30
N GLN A 347 -12.36 -30.95 -2.49
CA GLN A 347 -11.13 -31.45 -3.13
C GLN A 347 -10.43 -30.38 -4.01
N GLN A 348 -11.09 -29.25 -4.27
CA GLN A 348 -10.58 -28.23 -5.19
C GLN A 348 -10.54 -26.83 -4.57
N VAL A 349 -11.34 -26.53 -3.55
CA VAL A 349 -11.43 -25.17 -2.98
C VAL A 349 -11.06 -25.20 -1.51
N ALA A 350 -10.14 -24.33 -1.13
CA ALA A 350 -9.79 -24.10 0.27
C ALA A 350 -9.83 -22.60 0.59
N PHE A 351 -10.62 -22.24 1.59
CA PHE A 351 -10.79 -20.86 2.05
C PHE A 351 -10.42 -20.70 3.52
N THR A 352 -9.60 -19.72 3.81
CA THR A 352 -9.28 -19.31 5.18
C THR A 352 -9.69 -17.85 5.37
N CYS A 353 -10.61 -17.62 6.31
CA CYS A 353 -11.05 -16.26 6.67
C CYS A 353 -10.09 -15.65 7.67
N GLY A 354 -9.49 -14.49 7.34
CA GLY A 354 -8.66 -13.74 8.25
C GLY A 354 -7.40 -13.14 7.64
N PHE A 355 -6.61 -12.49 8.48
CA PHE A 355 -5.30 -11.95 8.15
C PHE A 355 -4.21 -12.82 8.79
N MET A 356 -3.51 -13.61 7.99
CA MET A 356 -2.51 -14.58 8.44
C MET A 356 -1.20 -14.42 7.66
N PRO A 357 -0.26 -13.57 8.11
CA PRO A 357 0.99 -13.27 7.38
C PRO A 357 1.85 -14.49 7.07
N THR A 358 1.93 -15.48 7.98
CA THR A 358 2.68 -16.71 7.75
C THR A 358 2.04 -17.55 6.66
N LEU A 359 0.71 -17.76 6.72
CA LEU A 359 -0.03 -18.50 5.71
C LEU A 359 0.04 -17.82 4.34
N SER A 360 -0.02 -16.47 4.28
CA SER A 360 0.10 -15.75 3.01
C SER A 360 1.43 -16.05 2.31
N ARG A 361 2.55 -16.11 3.05
CA ARG A 361 3.87 -16.47 2.51
C ARG A 361 3.90 -17.91 1.99
N GLN A 362 3.28 -18.85 2.72
CA GLN A 362 3.15 -20.24 2.31
C GLN A 362 2.30 -20.38 1.04
N ILE A 363 1.22 -19.60 0.92
CA ILE A 363 0.38 -19.53 -0.29
C ILE A 363 1.20 -19.01 -1.46
N TYR A 364 1.90 -17.87 -1.32
CA TYR A 364 2.76 -17.35 -2.39
C TYR A 364 3.84 -18.36 -2.81
N ALA A 365 4.40 -19.12 -1.86
CA ALA A 365 5.43 -20.09 -2.18
C ALA A 365 4.87 -21.41 -2.76
N GLY A 366 3.67 -21.84 -2.37
CA GLY A 366 3.08 -23.11 -2.79
C GLY A 366 2.20 -23.03 -4.03
N ALA A 367 1.62 -21.88 -4.36
CA ALA A 367 0.76 -21.71 -5.52
C ALA A 367 1.56 -21.69 -6.85
N ASP A 368 0.88 -22.00 -7.95
CA ASP A 368 1.41 -21.86 -9.32
C ASP A 368 1.00 -20.52 -9.94
N PHE A 369 -0.24 -20.09 -9.68
CA PHE A 369 -0.82 -18.86 -10.19
C PHE A 369 -1.40 -18.00 -9.06
N PHE A 370 -1.44 -16.68 -9.28
CA PHE A 370 -1.98 -15.71 -8.34
C PHE A 370 -2.94 -14.76 -9.05
N LEU A 371 -4.23 -14.79 -8.70
CA LEU A 371 -5.27 -14.02 -9.38
C LEU A 371 -5.55 -12.69 -8.68
N MET A 372 -5.51 -11.59 -9.46
CA MET A 372 -5.89 -10.24 -9.03
C MET A 372 -6.78 -9.57 -10.08
N PRO A 373 -8.10 -9.80 -10.07
CA PRO A 373 -9.02 -9.26 -11.06
C PRO A 373 -9.56 -7.88 -10.68
N SER A 374 -8.76 -7.07 -10.01
CA SER A 374 -9.17 -5.80 -9.41
C SER A 374 -9.79 -4.82 -10.40
N GLN A 375 -10.88 -4.17 -10.02
CA GLN A 375 -11.50 -3.07 -10.75
C GLN A 375 -10.61 -1.83 -10.74
N SER A 376 -9.94 -1.58 -9.62
CA SER A 376 -8.92 -0.55 -9.45
C SER A 376 -7.85 -1.06 -8.50
N GLU A 377 -6.58 -0.87 -8.87
CA GLU A 377 -5.44 -1.25 -8.04
C GLU A 377 -4.34 -0.19 -8.17
N PRO A 378 -4.29 0.80 -7.28
CA PRO A 378 -3.31 1.89 -7.37
C PRO A 378 -1.88 1.42 -7.60
N CYS A 379 -1.43 0.44 -6.83
CA CYS A 379 -0.14 -0.21 -6.99
C CYS A 379 -0.28 -1.74 -7.00
N GLY A 380 -0.83 -2.30 -5.93
CA GLY A 380 -0.72 -3.72 -5.64
C GLY A 380 0.71 -4.09 -5.21
N LEU A 381 0.82 -4.92 -4.18
CA LEU A 381 2.09 -5.50 -3.74
C LEU A 381 2.06 -7.02 -3.91
N ALA A 382 0.88 -7.62 -3.82
CA ALA A 382 0.69 -9.07 -3.82
C ALA A 382 1.20 -9.74 -5.10
N GLN A 383 1.02 -9.13 -6.28
CA GLN A 383 1.54 -9.64 -7.55
C GLN A 383 3.08 -9.64 -7.60
N MET A 384 3.71 -8.60 -7.02
CA MET A 384 5.16 -8.53 -6.94
C MET A 384 5.73 -9.54 -5.94
N ILE A 385 5.03 -9.73 -4.82
CA ILE A 385 5.38 -10.76 -3.82
C ILE A 385 5.18 -12.15 -4.43
N ALA A 386 4.09 -12.40 -5.15
CA ALA A 386 3.85 -13.67 -5.84
C ALA A 386 5.02 -14.02 -6.79
N LEU A 387 5.43 -13.07 -7.65
CA LEU A 387 6.59 -13.24 -8.52
C LEU A 387 7.88 -13.52 -7.73
N ARG A 388 8.07 -12.84 -6.61
CA ARG A 388 9.23 -13.04 -5.73
C ARG A 388 9.29 -14.46 -5.15
N TYR A 389 8.14 -15.13 -5.00
CA TYR A 389 8.02 -16.54 -4.60
C TYR A 389 7.78 -17.49 -5.78
N GLY A 390 8.01 -17.05 -7.01
CA GLY A 390 7.93 -17.90 -8.21
C GLY A 390 6.52 -18.29 -8.63
N THR A 391 5.53 -17.55 -8.20
CA THR A 391 4.12 -17.73 -8.53
C THR A 391 3.71 -16.71 -9.59
N ILE A 392 3.06 -17.16 -10.66
CA ILE A 392 2.77 -16.34 -11.84
C ILE A 392 1.45 -15.58 -11.65
N PRO A 393 1.45 -14.23 -11.69
CA PRO A 393 0.23 -13.44 -11.57
C PRO A 393 -0.66 -13.54 -12.82
N ILE A 394 -1.97 -13.55 -12.57
CA ILE A 394 -3.02 -13.33 -13.58
C ILE A 394 -3.78 -12.11 -13.12
N VAL A 395 -3.67 -11.00 -13.86
CA VAL A 395 -4.13 -9.69 -13.36
C VAL A 395 -4.94 -8.93 -14.40
N ARG A 396 -5.86 -8.10 -13.93
CA ARG A 396 -6.41 -7.07 -14.80
C ARG A 396 -5.37 -5.96 -15.01
N SER A 397 -5.27 -5.47 -16.24
CA SER A 397 -4.34 -4.39 -16.62
C SER A 397 -4.89 -3.04 -16.17
N THR A 398 -4.68 -2.69 -14.89
CA THR A 398 -5.07 -1.41 -14.27
C THR A 398 -4.00 -0.99 -13.25
N GLY A 399 -3.78 0.31 -13.10
CA GLY A 399 -2.86 0.90 -12.14
C GLY A 399 -1.51 0.19 -12.09
N GLY A 400 -1.04 -0.10 -10.88
CA GLY A 400 0.25 -0.77 -10.69
C GLY A 400 0.31 -2.23 -11.18
N LEU A 401 -0.83 -2.88 -11.42
CA LEU A 401 -0.84 -4.20 -12.06
C LEU A 401 -0.36 -4.10 -13.51
N ALA A 402 -0.82 -3.09 -14.26
CA ALA A 402 -0.37 -2.82 -15.63
C ALA A 402 1.12 -2.46 -15.69
N ASP A 403 1.65 -1.77 -14.67
CA ASP A 403 3.05 -1.34 -14.63
C ASP A 403 4.04 -2.41 -14.13
N SER A 404 3.53 -3.42 -13.42
CA SER A 404 4.36 -4.48 -12.82
C SER A 404 4.30 -5.81 -13.57
N ILE A 405 3.20 -6.11 -14.27
CA ILE A 405 3.01 -7.38 -14.93
C ILE A 405 3.01 -7.21 -16.45
N ILE A 406 4.05 -7.75 -17.07
CA ILE A 406 4.16 -7.85 -18.53
C ILE A 406 3.53 -9.17 -18.95
N ASP A 407 2.63 -9.13 -19.93
CA ASP A 407 1.93 -10.33 -20.39
C ASP A 407 2.91 -11.36 -20.94
N TRP A 408 2.65 -12.64 -20.66
CA TRP A 408 3.52 -13.76 -21.02
C TRP A 408 3.77 -13.85 -22.52
N ASP A 409 2.75 -13.54 -23.31
CA ASP A 409 2.78 -13.62 -24.79
C ASP A 409 3.45 -12.39 -25.45
N THR A 410 3.92 -11.41 -24.65
CA THR A 410 4.64 -10.25 -25.17
C THR A 410 5.98 -10.66 -25.78
N PRO A 411 6.34 -10.15 -26.97
CA PRO A 411 7.66 -10.39 -27.56
C PRO A 411 8.81 -10.06 -26.59
N GLY A 412 9.72 -11.00 -26.37
CA GLY A 412 10.79 -10.89 -25.36
C GLY A 412 10.46 -11.55 -24.03
N GLY A 413 9.23 -12.03 -23.86
CA GLY A 413 8.75 -12.78 -22.70
C GLY A 413 8.28 -11.91 -21.56
N GLY A 414 7.10 -12.21 -21.02
CA GLY A 414 6.52 -11.59 -19.85
C GLY A 414 6.66 -12.43 -18.57
N CYS A 415 6.04 -11.94 -17.51
CA CYS A 415 6.12 -12.56 -16.17
C CYS A 415 4.74 -12.93 -15.59
N GLY A 416 3.64 -12.71 -16.34
CA GLY A 416 2.29 -13.03 -15.91
C GLY A 416 1.31 -13.01 -17.06
N PHE A 417 0.02 -13.12 -16.76
CA PHE A 417 -1.05 -13.04 -17.73
C PHE A 417 -1.93 -11.83 -17.42
N THR A 418 -2.26 -11.06 -18.46
CA THR A 418 -3.09 -9.86 -18.30
C THR A 418 -4.39 -9.98 -19.07
N PHE A 419 -5.43 -9.31 -18.57
CA PHE A 419 -6.68 -9.06 -19.27
C PHE A 419 -7.09 -7.60 -19.10
N GLN A 420 -7.85 -7.05 -20.05
CA GLN A 420 -8.12 -5.60 -20.12
C GLN A 420 -9.47 -5.23 -19.50
N SER A 421 -10.54 -5.89 -19.97
CA SER A 421 -11.89 -5.53 -19.58
C SER A 421 -12.23 -6.03 -18.19
N TYR A 422 -12.94 -5.22 -17.40
CA TYR A 422 -13.52 -5.69 -16.14
C TYR A 422 -14.71 -6.61 -16.44
N ASN A 423 -14.39 -7.83 -16.85
CA ASN A 423 -15.32 -8.82 -17.36
C ASN A 423 -14.84 -10.24 -17.03
N ALA A 424 -15.76 -11.12 -16.64
CA ALA A 424 -15.43 -12.49 -16.23
C ALA A 424 -14.92 -13.36 -17.39
N ASP A 425 -15.42 -13.18 -18.62
CA ASP A 425 -14.97 -13.96 -19.76
C ASP A 425 -13.54 -13.57 -20.19
N ASP A 426 -13.19 -12.28 -20.11
CA ASP A 426 -11.84 -11.79 -20.38
C ASP A 426 -10.85 -12.33 -19.32
N MET A 427 -11.25 -12.29 -18.03
CA MET A 427 -10.51 -12.94 -16.95
C MET A 427 -10.32 -14.44 -17.21
N LEU A 428 -11.37 -15.16 -17.56
CA LEU A 428 -11.30 -16.60 -17.88
C LEU A 428 -10.40 -16.87 -19.09
N GLY A 429 -10.35 -15.95 -20.08
CA GLY A 429 -9.43 -16.01 -21.20
C GLY A 429 -7.97 -16.02 -20.74
N ALA A 430 -7.60 -15.13 -19.81
CA ALA A 430 -6.26 -15.10 -19.22
C ALA A 430 -5.96 -16.36 -18.39
N VAL A 431 -6.93 -16.85 -17.61
CA VAL A 431 -6.80 -18.11 -16.85
C VAL A 431 -6.57 -19.29 -17.79
N ARG A 432 -7.31 -19.39 -18.93
CA ARG A 432 -7.10 -20.47 -19.92
C ARG A 432 -5.70 -20.42 -20.53
N ARG A 433 -5.17 -19.24 -20.85
CA ARG A 433 -3.78 -19.09 -21.33
C ARG A 433 -2.78 -19.57 -20.30
N ALA A 434 -2.98 -19.22 -19.03
CA ALA A 434 -2.14 -19.67 -17.92
C ALA A 434 -2.17 -21.20 -17.77
N MET A 435 -3.36 -21.81 -17.86
CA MET A 435 -3.52 -23.27 -17.83
C MET A 435 -2.84 -23.95 -19.03
N GLY A 436 -2.95 -23.33 -20.22
CA GLY A 436 -2.25 -23.81 -21.41
C GLY A 436 -0.72 -23.83 -21.23
N LEU A 437 -0.16 -22.77 -20.64
CA LEU A 437 1.26 -22.71 -20.29
C LEU A 437 1.65 -23.81 -19.29
N TYR A 438 0.84 -24.00 -18.23
CA TYR A 438 1.12 -24.98 -17.18
C TYR A 438 1.22 -26.41 -17.72
N HIS A 439 0.40 -26.77 -18.72
CA HIS A 439 0.41 -28.08 -19.35
C HIS A 439 1.30 -28.18 -20.59
N SER A 440 2.09 -27.13 -20.89
CA SER A 440 3.01 -27.11 -22.02
C SER A 440 4.45 -27.48 -21.61
N GLU A 441 5.30 -27.66 -22.62
CA GLU A 441 6.75 -27.83 -22.43
C GLU A 441 7.44 -26.59 -21.83
N TYR A 442 6.80 -25.41 -21.83
CA TYR A 442 7.31 -24.16 -21.26
C TYR A 442 7.05 -24.00 -19.76
N ARG A 443 6.32 -24.92 -19.12
CA ARG A 443 6.10 -24.90 -17.65
C ARG A 443 7.39 -24.68 -16.84
N PRO A 444 8.55 -25.30 -17.18
CA PRO A 444 9.80 -25.08 -16.45
C PRO A 444 10.34 -23.65 -16.48
N GLU A 445 9.88 -22.81 -17.43
CA GLU A 445 10.30 -21.39 -17.52
C GLU A 445 9.57 -20.49 -16.50
N MET A 446 8.46 -20.93 -15.93
CA MET A 446 7.63 -20.11 -15.02
C MET A 446 8.44 -19.59 -13.83
N LEU A 447 9.07 -20.50 -13.08
CA LEU A 447 9.83 -20.15 -11.87
C LEU A 447 11.04 -19.23 -12.17
N PRO A 448 11.92 -19.53 -13.14
CA PRO A 448 13.04 -18.64 -13.48
C PRO A 448 12.59 -17.25 -13.93
N ARG A 449 11.54 -17.14 -14.74
CA ARG A 449 11.03 -15.84 -15.21
C ARG A 449 10.45 -15.01 -14.06
N ALA A 450 9.67 -15.62 -13.18
CA ALA A 450 9.13 -14.94 -12.00
C ALA A 450 10.25 -14.43 -11.09
N LEU A 451 11.22 -15.28 -10.74
CA LEU A 451 12.31 -14.93 -9.82
C LEU A 451 13.32 -13.91 -10.42
N LYS A 452 13.32 -13.71 -11.74
CA LYS A 452 14.13 -12.70 -12.41
C LYS A 452 13.58 -11.29 -12.27
N CYS A 453 12.27 -11.13 -11.97
CA CYS A 453 11.65 -9.83 -11.78
C CYS A 453 12.21 -9.12 -10.55
N ASP A 454 12.68 -7.89 -10.72
CA ASP A 454 13.21 -7.05 -9.63
C ASP A 454 12.25 -5.91 -9.29
N PHE A 455 11.54 -6.06 -8.18
CA PHE A 455 10.68 -5.04 -7.56
C PHE A 455 11.28 -4.53 -6.25
N SER A 456 12.60 -4.53 -6.10
CA SER A 456 13.26 -3.90 -4.96
C SER A 456 13.01 -2.39 -4.94
N TRP A 457 13.01 -1.80 -3.74
CA TRP A 457 12.87 -0.36 -3.56
C TRP A 457 13.95 0.48 -4.22
N ARG A 458 15.06 -0.12 -4.67
CA ARG A 458 16.20 0.61 -5.28
C ARG A 458 15.80 1.45 -6.50
N ARG A 459 14.95 0.89 -7.37
CA ARG A 459 14.48 1.61 -8.58
C ARG A 459 13.57 2.78 -8.20
N SER A 460 12.60 2.51 -7.31
CA SER A 460 11.64 3.52 -6.86
C SER A 460 12.34 4.64 -6.08
N ALA A 461 13.27 4.31 -5.18
CA ALA A 461 14.03 5.30 -4.42
C ALA A 461 14.81 6.27 -5.32
N LYS A 462 15.42 5.78 -6.42
CA LYS A 462 16.08 6.65 -7.40
C LYS A 462 15.11 7.61 -8.08
N GLN A 463 13.89 7.15 -8.41
CA GLN A 463 12.86 8.01 -9.00
C GLN A 463 12.36 9.06 -8.00
N TYR A 464 12.16 8.68 -6.73
CA TYR A 464 11.83 9.62 -5.67
C TYR A 464 12.95 10.66 -5.47
N MET A 465 14.21 10.25 -5.44
CA MET A 465 15.34 11.18 -5.35
C MET A 465 15.39 12.16 -6.53
N ALA A 466 15.15 11.68 -7.75
CA ALA A 466 15.08 12.55 -8.93
C ALA A 466 13.91 13.56 -8.83
N MET A 467 12.75 13.13 -8.32
CA MET A 467 11.61 14.01 -8.08
C MET A 467 11.93 15.09 -7.03
N TYR A 468 12.55 14.72 -5.91
CA TYR A 468 12.93 15.69 -4.86
C TYR A 468 13.99 16.70 -5.33
N LEU A 469 14.92 16.27 -6.18
CA LEU A 469 15.94 17.17 -6.74
C LEU A 469 15.38 18.14 -7.80
N GLY A 470 14.18 17.87 -8.30
CA GLY A 470 13.49 18.72 -9.28
C GLY A 470 12.54 19.77 -8.68
N ILE A 471 12.60 19.99 -7.35
CA ILE A 471 11.76 20.94 -6.61
C ILE A 471 12.50 22.25 -6.37
#